data_f97c12139c1a9038fe9de7077076e2f3
#
_entry.id   f97c12139c1a9038fe9de7077076e2f3
#
_cell.length_a   1.000
_cell.length_b   1.000
_cell.length_c   1.000
_cell.angle_alpha   90.00
_cell.angle_beta   90.00
_cell.angle_gamma   90.00
#
_symmetry.space_group_name_H-M   'P 1'
#
loop_
_entity.id
_entity.type
_entity.pdbx_description
1 polymer ?
#
loop_
_entity_poly.entity_id
_entity_poly.type
_entity_poly.pdbx_seq_one_letter_code
_entity_poly.pdbx_strand_id
1 'polypeptide(L)'
;MKLCLGCMEQMEDSVTTCPHCGFNEATFTQESYYLTPGTIVGGKYILGKVVKYGGYTVTYIGMDAEKNQKVMIKEYLPSEFSTRSAGEKEVTIYSGDALELFNQGLTTFLNEANRIQHLEDPKGIAKVYDCVAENDTGY
;
A
#
# COMPACT_ATOMS: atom_id res chain seq x y z
N MET A 1 -6.67 17.53 15.48
CA MET A 1 -5.38 17.01 15.02
C MET A 1 -5.55 16.20 13.74
N LYS A 2 -4.55 16.16 12.92
CA LYS A 2 -4.57 15.39 11.67
C LYS A 2 -3.47 14.32 11.65
N LEU A 3 -3.63 13.35 10.77
CA LEU A 3 -2.67 12.26 10.62
C LEU A 3 -1.60 12.65 9.60
N CYS A 4 -0.33 12.45 9.97
CA CYS A 4 0.77 12.64 9.03
C CYS A 4 0.84 11.44 8.08
N LEU A 5 0.70 11.67 6.79
CA LEU A 5 0.75 10.61 5.79
C LEU A 5 2.17 10.13 5.46
N GLY A 6 3.17 10.69 6.12
CA GLY A 6 4.55 10.24 6.00
C GLY A 6 5.00 9.28 7.10
N CYS A 7 4.45 9.40 8.30
CA CYS A 7 4.84 8.55 9.43
C CYS A 7 3.67 8.05 10.29
N MET A 8 2.45 8.45 9.97
CA MET A 8 1.21 8.07 10.67
C MET A 8 1.14 8.54 12.12
N GLU A 9 1.92 9.54 12.49
CA GLU A 9 1.80 10.20 13.77
C GLU A 9 0.76 11.30 13.71
N GLN A 10 0.14 11.60 14.85
CA GLN A 10 -0.78 12.73 14.96
C GLN A 10 0.00 14.04 14.98
N MET A 11 -0.54 15.07 14.34
CA MET A 11 0.03 16.40 14.36
C MET A 11 -1.06 17.46 14.37
N GLU A 12 -0.71 18.70 14.76
CA GLU A 12 -1.64 19.81 14.78
C GLU A 12 -2.14 20.11 13.36
N ASP A 13 -3.42 20.47 13.23
CA ASP A 13 -4.03 20.77 11.92
C ASP A 13 -3.35 21.93 11.19
N SER A 14 -2.79 22.88 11.94
CA SER A 14 -2.11 24.06 11.38
C SER A 14 -0.69 23.78 10.89
N VAL A 15 -0.11 22.63 11.24
CA VAL A 15 1.27 22.28 10.87
C VAL A 15 1.29 21.82 9.42
N THR A 16 2.23 22.38 8.63
CA THR A 16 2.37 22.00 7.22
C THR A 16 3.47 20.97 7.03
N THR A 17 4.52 21.02 7.87
CA THR A 17 5.62 20.05 7.83
C THR A 17 5.61 19.26 9.13
N CYS A 18 5.57 17.92 9.02
CA CYS A 18 5.52 17.05 10.18
C CYS A 18 6.76 17.21 11.05
N PRO A 19 6.63 17.51 12.36
CA PRO A 19 7.77 17.66 13.25
C PRO A 19 8.46 16.33 13.54
N HIS A 20 7.82 15.19 13.25
CA HIS A 20 8.39 13.86 13.53
C HIS A 20 9.23 13.33 12.37
N CYS A 21 8.78 13.52 11.12
CA CYS A 21 9.45 12.92 9.95
C CYS A 21 9.79 13.91 8.83
N GLY A 22 9.36 15.16 8.94
CA GLY A 22 9.62 16.17 7.91
C GLY A 22 8.71 16.10 6.68
N PHE A 23 7.69 15.25 6.69
CA PHE A 23 6.75 15.13 5.56
C PHE A 23 5.94 16.40 5.40
N ASN A 24 5.87 16.90 4.15
CA ASN A 24 5.04 18.04 3.80
C ASN A 24 4.18 17.64 2.59
N GLU A 25 2.87 17.49 2.80
CA GLU A 25 1.95 17.02 1.79
C GLU A 25 1.92 17.94 0.54
N ALA A 26 2.09 19.24 0.74
CA ALA A 26 2.05 20.20 -0.35
C ALA A 26 3.25 20.12 -1.29
N THR A 27 4.41 19.68 -0.79
CA THR A 27 5.66 19.59 -1.56
C THR A 27 6.08 18.16 -1.88
N PHE A 28 5.40 17.17 -1.30
CA PHE A 28 5.72 15.76 -1.51
C PHE A 28 5.36 15.32 -2.92
N THR A 29 6.27 14.61 -3.58
CA THR A 29 6.05 14.04 -4.89
C THR A 29 6.48 12.58 -4.90
N GLN A 30 5.78 11.75 -5.70
CA GLN A 30 6.14 10.36 -5.94
C GLN A 30 5.64 9.97 -7.33
N GLU A 31 6.00 8.78 -7.78
CA GLU A 31 5.58 8.30 -9.09
C GLU A 31 4.06 8.25 -9.21
N SER A 32 3.54 8.64 -10.36
CA SER A 32 2.09 8.75 -10.59
C SER A 32 1.36 7.41 -10.56
N TYR A 33 2.07 6.30 -10.77
CA TYR A 33 1.47 4.97 -10.71
C TYR A 33 1.35 4.42 -9.29
N TYR A 34 1.84 5.13 -8.29
CA TYR A 34 1.58 4.80 -6.89
C TYR A 34 0.28 5.44 -6.43
N LEU A 35 -0.37 4.82 -5.45
CA LEU A 35 -1.57 5.39 -4.85
C LEU A 35 -1.24 6.68 -4.10
N THR A 36 -2.11 7.68 -4.26
CA THR A 36 -1.94 8.97 -3.59
C THR A 36 -2.05 8.82 -2.08
N PRO A 37 -1.19 9.47 -1.29
CA PRO A 37 -1.34 9.48 0.17
C PRO A 37 -2.74 9.90 0.59
N GLY A 38 -3.33 9.18 1.53
CA GLY A 38 -4.71 9.38 1.98
C GLY A 38 -5.71 8.43 1.34
N THR A 39 -5.31 7.63 0.35
CA THR A 39 -6.17 6.61 -0.25
C THR A 39 -6.53 5.56 0.80
N ILE A 40 -7.80 5.11 0.78
CA ILE A 40 -8.29 4.09 1.71
C ILE A 40 -8.47 2.78 0.95
N VAL A 41 -7.93 1.71 1.52
CA VAL A 41 -8.04 0.34 0.99
C VAL A 41 -8.73 -0.52 2.03
N GLY A 42 -9.59 -1.43 1.56
CA GLY A 42 -10.33 -2.33 2.45
C GLY A 42 -11.30 -1.62 3.40
N GLY A 43 -11.64 -0.38 3.10
CA GLY A 43 -12.59 0.43 3.87
C GLY A 43 -12.06 0.96 5.20
N LYS A 44 -10.83 0.62 5.59
CA LYS A 44 -10.29 1.01 6.90
C LYS A 44 -8.79 1.32 6.92
N TYR A 45 -8.04 0.93 5.89
CA TYR A 45 -6.60 1.15 5.86
C TYR A 45 -6.29 2.44 5.10
N ILE A 46 -5.73 3.41 5.79
CA ILE A 46 -5.33 4.69 5.21
C ILE A 46 -3.89 4.56 4.77
N LEU A 47 -3.63 4.74 3.47
CA LEU A 47 -2.29 4.67 2.91
C LEU A 47 -1.59 6.02 3.04
N GLY A 48 -0.32 6.00 3.44
CA GLY A 48 0.57 7.14 3.36
C GLY A 48 1.51 7.02 2.17
N LYS A 49 2.73 7.54 2.33
CA LYS A 49 3.73 7.51 1.26
C LYS A 49 4.30 6.11 1.04
N VAL A 50 4.88 5.90 -0.13
CA VAL A 50 5.67 4.71 -0.44
C VAL A 50 6.95 4.73 0.39
N VAL A 51 7.25 3.64 1.07
CA VAL A 51 8.47 3.50 1.87
C VAL A 51 9.45 2.50 1.26
N LYS A 52 8.96 1.61 0.39
CA LYS A 52 9.78 0.59 -0.25
C LYS A 52 9.11 0.13 -1.53
N TYR A 53 9.90 -0.20 -2.54
CA TYR A 53 9.39 -0.78 -3.78
C TYR A 53 10.35 -1.84 -4.30
N GLY A 54 9.81 -2.78 -5.05
CA GLY A 54 10.58 -3.83 -5.72
C GLY A 54 9.95 -4.14 -7.07
N GLY A 55 10.39 -5.23 -7.72
CA GLY A 55 9.89 -5.60 -9.04
C GLY A 55 8.41 -5.98 -9.08
N TYR A 56 7.88 -6.49 -7.97
CA TYR A 56 6.53 -7.03 -7.90
C TYR A 56 5.62 -6.30 -6.92
N THR A 57 6.17 -5.62 -5.93
CA THR A 57 5.38 -5.04 -4.85
C THR A 57 5.82 -3.62 -4.52
N VAL A 58 4.86 -2.86 -4.00
CA VAL A 58 5.07 -1.51 -3.47
C VAL A 58 4.58 -1.53 -2.03
N THR A 59 5.38 -1.02 -1.11
CA THR A 59 5.03 -0.96 0.31
C THR A 59 4.76 0.48 0.71
N TYR A 60 3.57 0.72 1.25
CA TYR A 60 3.14 2.01 1.77
C TYR A 60 3.12 1.96 3.29
N ILE A 61 3.47 3.07 3.94
CA ILE A 61 3.13 3.20 5.35
C ILE A 61 1.63 3.42 5.46
N GLY A 62 1.00 2.89 6.49
CA GLY A 62 -0.44 3.00 6.63
C GLY A 62 -0.93 2.97 8.06
N MET A 63 -2.23 3.17 8.22
CA MET A 63 -2.92 3.16 9.50
C MET A 63 -4.19 2.34 9.38
N ASP A 64 -4.36 1.38 10.29
CA ASP A 64 -5.65 0.73 10.49
C ASP A 64 -6.51 1.68 11.30
N ALA A 65 -7.48 2.31 10.65
CA ALA A 65 -8.31 3.34 11.26
C ALA A 65 -9.26 2.78 12.34
N GLU A 66 -9.61 1.50 12.26
CA GLU A 66 -10.45 0.86 13.27
C GLU A 66 -9.69 0.58 14.55
N LYS A 67 -8.47 0.11 14.43
CA LYS A 67 -7.63 -0.26 15.59
C LYS A 67 -6.68 0.85 16.00
N ASN A 68 -6.60 1.93 15.24
CA ASN A 68 -5.65 3.01 15.44
C ASN A 68 -4.21 2.48 15.53
N GLN A 69 -3.85 1.58 14.62
CA GLN A 69 -2.57 0.87 14.62
C GLN A 69 -1.82 1.15 13.33
N LYS A 70 -0.54 1.49 13.44
CA LYS A 70 0.33 1.64 12.28
C LYS A 70 0.57 0.29 11.63
N VAL A 71 0.52 0.25 10.29
CA VAL A 71 0.73 -0.96 9.52
C VAL A 71 1.59 -0.65 8.29
N MET A 72 2.14 -1.69 7.68
CA MET A 72 2.72 -1.61 6.35
C MET A 72 1.77 -2.28 5.39
N ILE A 73 1.51 -1.65 4.26
CA ILE A 73 0.56 -2.15 3.26
C ILE A 73 1.34 -2.46 2.00
N LYS A 74 1.36 -3.75 1.62
CA LYS A 74 1.99 -4.21 0.39
C LYS A 74 0.96 -4.31 -0.71
N GLU A 75 1.22 -3.63 -1.82
CA GLU A 75 0.40 -3.71 -3.02
C GLU A 75 1.12 -4.54 -4.07
N TYR A 76 0.41 -5.48 -4.69
CA TYR A 76 0.93 -6.21 -5.83
C TYR A 76 0.84 -5.31 -7.07
N LEU A 77 1.98 -4.88 -7.56
CA LEU A 77 2.08 -3.99 -8.72
C LEU A 77 3.34 -4.33 -9.53
N PRO A 78 3.31 -5.45 -10.28
CA PRO A 78 4.46 -5.87 -11.07
C PRO A 78 4.63 -4.94 -12.28
N SER A 79 5.71 -4.17 -12.28
CA SER A 79 5.98 -3.16 -13.30
C SER A 79 6.14 -3.71 -14.71
N GLU A 80 6.50 -4.99 -14.84
CA GLU A 80 6.64 -5.65 -16.15
C GLU A 80 5.29 -5.90 -16.83
N PHE A 81 4.22 -6.06 -16.06
CA PHE A 81 2.91 -6.47 -16.57
C PHE A 81 1.83 -5.42 -16.39
N SER A 82 2.07 -4.39 -15.60
CA SER A 82 1.03 -3.48 -15.18
C SER A 82 1.55 -2.10 -14.82
N THR A 83 0.62 -1.15 -14.79
CA THR A 83 0.86 0.21 -14.35
C THR A 83 -0.42 0.79 -13.78
N ARG A 84 -0.41 2.07 -13.47
CA ARG A 84 -1.60 2.79 -13.01
C ARG A 84 -1.57 4.19 -13.60
N SER A 85 -2.72 4.65 -14.07
CA SER A 85 -2.87 6.03 -14.55
C SER A 85 -2.95 6.99 -13.38
N ALA A 86 -2.37 8.17 -13.55
CA ALA A 86 -2.36 9.19 -12.51
C ALA A 86 -3.79 9.53 -12.08
N GLY A 87 -4.03 9.53 -10.77
CA GLY A 87 -5.33 9.85 -10.17
C GLY A 87 -6.33 8.70 -10.15
N GLU A 88 -6.01 7.56 -10.73
CA GLU A 88 -6.85 6.37 -10.67
C GLU A 88 -6.38 5.42 -9.58
N LYS A 89 -7.29 4.59 -9.07
CA LYS A 89 -6.97 3.57 -8.06
C LYS A 89 -6.73 2.21 -8.70
N GLU A 90 -7.47 1.90 -9.75
CA GLU A 90 -7.43 0.61 -10.43
C GLU A 90 -6.13 0.45 -11.20
N VAL A 91 -5.56 -0.76 -11.12
CA VAL A 91 -4.37 -1.13 -11.87
C VAL A 91 -4.74 -1.38 -13.33
N THR A 92 -3.92 -0.89 -14.25
CA THR A 92 -4.03 -1.18 -15.69
C THR A 92 -3.04 -2.28 -16.04
N ILE A 93 -3.53 -3.38 -16.59
CA ILE A 93 -2.70 -4.51 -16.99
C ILE A 93 -2.40 -4.39 -18.48
N TYR A 94 -1.14 -4.59 -18.85
CA TYR A 94 -0.72 -4.53 -20.25
C TYR A 94 -1.40 -5.64 -21.07
N SER A 95 -1.53 -5.42 -22.37
CA SER A 95 -2.19 -6.37 -23.27
C SER A 95 -1.31 -7.60 -23.55
N GLY A 96 -1.92 -8.64 -24.12
CA GLY A 96 -1.24 -9.89 -24.50
C GLY A 96 -1.07 -10.83 -23.31
N ASP A 97 0.08 -11.49 -23.23
CA ASP A 97 0.36 -12.48 -22.20
C ASP A 97 0.49 -11.87 -20.80
N ALA A 98 0.59 -10.54 -20.70
CA ALA A 98 0.75 -9.85 -19.43
C ALA A 98 -0.41 -10.12 -18.46
N LEU A 99 -1.65 -10.22 -18.97
CA LEU A 99 -2.81 -10.49 -18.13
C LEU A 99 -2.70 -11.84 -17.42
N GLU A 100 -2.30 -12.88 -18.15
CA GLU A 100 -2.13 -14.22 -17.55
C GLU A 100 -1.02 -14.22 -16.52
N LEU A 101 0.12 -13.62 -16.85
CA LEU A 101 1.28 -13.53 -15.94
C LEU A 101 0.94 -12.71 -14.70
N PHE A 102 0.22 -11.61 -14.87
CA PHE A 102 -0.25 -10.78 -13.76
C PHE A 102 -1.15 -11.59 -12.82
N ASN A 103 -2.13 -12.31 -13.38
CA ASN A 103 -3.07 -13.08 -12.58
C ASN A 103 -2.41 -14.24 -11.84
N GLN A 104 -1.44 -14.90 -12.46
CA GLN A 104 -0.67 -15.96 -11.81
C GLN A 104 0.10 -15.41 -10.61
N GLY A 105 0.78 -14.29 -10.78
CA GLY A 105 1.52 -13.64 -9.71
C GLY A 105 0.62 -13.11 -8.61
N LEU A 106 -0.54 -12.56 -8.96
CA LEU A 106 -1.52 -12.08 -7.99
C LEU A 106 -2.05 -13.22 -7.12
N THR A 107 -2.37 -14.34 -7.74
CA THR A 107 -2.82 -15.54 -7.00
C THR A 107 -1.74 -16.00 -6.03
N THR A 108 -0.49 -16.07 -6.47
CA THR A 108 0.64 -16.44 -5.61
C THR A 108 0.80 -15.44 -4.46
N PHE A 109 0.71 -14.14 -4.74
CA PHE A 109 0.82 -13.09 -3.74
C PHE A 109 -0.24 -13.21 -2.66
N LEU A 110 -1.50 -13.37 -3.07
CA LEU A 110 -2.62 -13.47 -2.13
C LEU A 110 -2.60 -14.78 -1.34
N ASN A 111 -2.23 -15.89 -1.97
CA ASN A 111 -2.12 -17.19 -1.30
C ASN A 111 -1.00 -17.18 -0.26
N GLU A 112 0.14 -16.58 -0.57
CA GLU A 112 1.26 -16.48 0.36
C GLU A 112 0.90 -15.60 1.55
N ALA A 113 0.26 -14.46 1.31
CA ALA A 113 -0.18 -13.56 2.37
C ALA A 113 -1.22 -14.24 3.28
N ASN A 114 -2.17 -14.97 2.68
CA ASN A 114 -3.18 -15.71 3.43
C ASN A 114 -2.55 -16.82 4.27
N ARG A 115 -1.57 -17.53 3.73
CA ARG A 115 -0.84 -18.57 4.45
C ARG A 115 -0.13 -17.99 5.67
N ILE A 116 0.56 -16.85 5.50
CA ILE A 116 1.28 -16.19 6.60
C ILE A 116 0.29 -15.68 7.66
N GLN A 117 -0.85 -15.16 7.24
CA GLN A 117 -1.88 -14.64 8.14
C GLN A 117 -2.37 -15.72 9.12
N HIS A 118 -2.44 -16.97 8.67
CA HIS A 118 -2.95 -18.09 9.46
C HIS A 118 -1.86 -18.85 10.23
N LEU A 119 -0.58 -18.42 10.16
CA LEU A 119 0.47 -19.02 10.95
C LEU A 119 0.34 -18.61 12.42
N GLU A 120 0.50 -19.58 13.31
CA GLU A 120 0.67 -19.30 14.73
C GLU A 120 2.13 -18.94 14.99
N ASP A 121 2.37 -17.85 15.70
CA ASP A 121 3.71 -17.42 16.12
C ASP A 121 4.74 -17.42 14.97
N PRO A 122 4.55 -16.57 13.94
CA PRO A 122 5.43 -16.56 12.76
C PRO A 122 6.79 -15.93 13.06
N LYS A 123 7.71 -16.71 13.58
CA LYS A 123 9.06 -16.24 13.93
C LYS A 123 9.85 -15.90 12.67
N GLY A 124 10.48 -14.72 12.67
CA GLY A 124 11.29 -14.26 11.57
C GLY A 124 10.51 -13.79 10.34
N ILE A 125 9.19 -13.78 10.42
CA ILE A 125 8.30 -13.33 9.32
C ILE A 125 7.40 -12.23 9.87
N ALA A 126 7.19 -11.18 9.10
CA ALA A 126 6.27 -10.10 9.47
C ALA A 126 4.84 -10.66 9.59
N LYS A 127 4.13 -10.26 10.62
CA LYS A 127 2.75 -10.69 10.82
C LYS A 127 1.85 -10.06 9.76
N VAL A 128 1.01 -10.88 9.11
CA VAL A 128 0.00 -10.41 8.17
C VAL A 128 -1.32 -10.32 8.90
N TYR A 129 -1.89 -9.11 8.95
CA TYR A 129 -3.17 -8.86 9.64
C TYR A 129 -4.37 -9.08 8.73
N ASP A 130 -4.21 -8.84 7.43
CA ASP A 130 -5.33 -8.90 6.49
C ASP A 130 -4.83 -9.08 5.06
N CYS A 131 -5.71 -9.58 4.19
CA CYS A 131 -5.49 -9.69 2.77
C CYS A 131 -6.71 -9.11 2.07
N VAL A 132 -6.51 -8.15 1.18
CA VAL A 132 -7.59 -7.42 0.51
C VAL A 132 -7.41 -7.51 -1.00
N ALA A 133 -8.47 -7.85 -1.72
CA ALA A 133 -8.52 -7.79 -3.18
C ALA A 133 -9.34 -6.56 -3.57
N GLU A 134 -8.70 -5.57 -4.18
CA GLU A 134 -9.32 -4.29 -4.52
C GLU A 134 -8.52 -3.61 -5.62
N ASN A 135 -9.12 -2.68 -6.36
CA ASN A 135 -8.45 -1.90 -7.41
C ASN A 135 -7.81 -2.77 -8.50
N ASP A 136 -8.42 -3.93 -8.79
CA ASP A 136 -7.94 -4.92 -9.74
C ASP A 136 -6.57 -5.51 -9.38
N THR A 137 -6.21 -5.49 -8.11
CA THR A 137 -4.98 -6.08 -7.60
C THR A 137 -5.20 -6.60 -6.16
N GLY A 138 -4.13 -6.78 -5.39
CA GLY A 138 -4.19 -7.29 -4.02
C GLY A 138 -3.26 -6.52 -3.08
N TYR A 139 -3.67 -6.54 -1.81
CA TYR A 139 -2.95 -5.86 -0.73
C TYR A 139 -2.72 -6.79 0.46
#